data_4fd246762854b674257507a416bab1c6
#
_entry.id   4fd246762854b674257507a416bab1c6
#
_cell.length_a   1.000
_cell.length_b   1.000
_cell.length_c   1.000
_cell.angle_alpha   90.00
_cell.angle_beta   90.00
_cell.angle_gamma   90.00
#
_symmetry.space_group_name_H-M   'P 1'
#
loop_
_entity.id
_entity.type
_entity.pdbx_description
1 polymer ?
#
loop_
_entity_poly.entity_id
_entity_poly.type
_entity_poly.pdbx_seq_one_letter_code
_entity_poly.pdbx_strand_id
1 'polypeptide(L)'
;MRKFFTSESVSEGHPDKVCDNISDGILDAILSVDAQARTAIECSAGYDTLFIMGEVTTTAEVDYEKTARAIIKEIGYDFGDFSYDKCKVITAIHRQSPDIAMGVNASVEKKAGGDEADELGAGDQGMMFGYACRETDELMPLTISLSHKLAERLTEVRKSGLLSYLRPDGKTQVTVEYEDGVAKRVDTIVLSTQHDALVSQEQIRADMKKFVIDEIVPKNLMDENTKIYVNPTGRFEIGGPEGDSGLTGRKIVVDTYGGRCAHGGGAFSGKDCTKVDRSAAYYCRYIAKNMVASGLADELEIQVAYAIGVANPVSVFVDSHGTGKLDDETLAEIVKKEFDLRPYSIIKTLGLRQPIYKKTASYGHFGRCCFPWEKTDKVDDLKKYL
;
A
#
# COMPACT_ATOMS: atom_id res chain seq x y z
N MET A 1 -23.49 0.04 -20.41
CA MET A 1 -22.46 0.79 -21.19
C MET A 1 -21.13 0.06 -21.03
N ARG A 2 -20.42 -0.19 -22.14
CA ARG A 2 -19.09 -0.84 -22.12
C ARG A 2 -17.99 0.13 -21.72
N LYS A 3 -17.15 -0.23 -20.76
CA LYS A 3 -16.03 0.58 -20.28
C LYS A 3 -14.80 -0.31 -20.05
N PHE A 4 -13.60 0.26 -20.13
CA PHE A 4 -12.35 -0.39 -19.76
C PHE A 4 -11.72 0.35 -18.60
N PHE A 5 -11.22 -0.40 -17.62
CA PHE A 5 -10.49 0.15 -16.50
C PHE A 5 -9.18 -0.61 -16.32
N THR A 6 -8.12 0.12 -15.97
CA THR A 6 -6.77 -0.42 -15.89
C THR A 6 -6.14 -0.07 -14.56
N SER A 7 -5.48 -1.03 -13.93
CA SER A 7 -4.59 -0.81 -12.80
C SER A 7 -3.24 -1.45 -13.05
N GLU A 8 -2.22 -0.94 -12.40
CA GLU A 8 -0.86 -1.50 -12.45
C GLU A 8 -0.35 -1.87 -11.05
N SER A 9 0.63 -2.76 -11.00
CA SER A 9 1.41 -3.07 -9.83
C SER A 9 2.87 -3.30 -10.20
N VAL A 10 3.73 -3.30 -9.19
CA VAL A 10 5.17 -3.51 -9.35
C VAL A 10 5.69 -4.50 -8.31
N SER A 11 6.80 -5.17 -8.65
CA SER A 11 7.46 -6.11 -7.73
C SER A 11 8.19 -5.37 -6.59
N GLU A 12 8.59 -6.12 -5.56
CA GLU A 12 9.41 -5.61 -4.45
C GLU A 12 10.75 -5.00 -4.91
N GLY A 13 11.27 -5.44 -6.07
CA GLY A 13 12.52 -4.97 -6.65
C GLY A 13 12.40 -3.74 -7.54
N HIS A 14 11.18 -3.22 -7.79
CA HIS A 14 11.03 -1.94 -8.46
C HIS A 14 11.71 -0.82 -7.63
N PRO A 15 12.42 0.14 -8.25
CA PRO A 15 13.20 1.15 -7.51
C PRO A 15 12.43 1.86 -6.39
N ASP A 16 11.22 2.32 -6.66
CA ASP A 16 10.39 2.97 -5.64
C ASP A 16 10.02 1.99 -4.51
N LYS A 17 9.75 0.73 -4.83
CA LYS A 17 9.41 -0.28 -3.83
C LYS A 17 10.63 -0.76 -3.03
N VAL A 18 11.81 -0.74 -3.58
CA VAL A 18 13.05 -0.91 -2.81
C VAL A 18 13.14 0.16 -1.71
N CYS A 19 12.87 1.42 -2.06
CA CYS A 19 12.84 2.52 -1.10
C CYS A 19 11.76 2.35 -0.03
N ASP A 20 10.54 1.97 -0.43
CA ASP A 20 9.44 1.70 0.50
C ASP A 20 9.76 0.54 1.46
N ASN A 21 10.32 -0.56 0.95
CA ASN A 21 10.75 -1.69 1.78
C ASN A 21 11.83 -1.31 2.80
N ILE A 22 12.78 -0.46 2.41
CA ILE A 22 13.84 0.00 3.31
C ILE A 22 13.25 0.93 4.37
N SER A 23 12.43 1.92 3.99
CA SER A 23 11.80 2.85 4.91
C SER A 23 10.94 2.13 5.95
N ASP A 24 10.08 1.20 5.52
CA ASP A 24 9.24 0.41 6.41
C ASP A 24 10.01 -0.65 7.20
N GLY A 25 11.06 -1.21 6.64
CA GLY A 25 11.91 -2.15 7.37
C GLY A 25 12.70 -1.47 8.49
N ILE A 26 13.14 -0.24 8.30
CA ILE A 26 13.77 0.56 9.36
C ILE A 26 12.72 0.93 10.42
N LEU A 27 11.52 1.32 10.02
CA LEU A 27 10.41 1.57 10.95
C LEU A 27 10.12 0.33 11.81
N ASP A 28 10.01 -0.85 11.22
CA ASP A 28 9.77 -2.10 11.95
C ASP A 28 10.91 -2.46 12.90
N ALA A 29 12.16 -2.23 12.50
CA ALA A 29 13.32 -2.42 13.36
C ALA A 29 13.27 -1.51 14.59
N ILE A 30 12.85 -0.25 14.44
CA ILE A 30 12.66 0.70 15.52
C ILE A 30 11.50 0.26 16.43
N LEU A 31 10.33 -0.04 15.85
CA LEU A 31 9.13 -0.41 16.61
C LEU A 31 9.27 -1.72 17.38
N SER A 32 10.13 -2.62 16.95
CA SER A 32 10.43 -3.86 17.66
C SER A 32 11.08 -3.63 19.04
N VAL A 33 11.70 -2.44 19.24
CA VAL A 33 12.37 -2.05 20.48
C VAL A 33 11.60 -0.94 21.19
N ASP A 34 11.07 0.04 20.44
CA ASP A 34 10.38 1.21 20.97
C ASP A 34 9.03 1.41 20.24
N ALA A 35 7.96 0.86 20.80
CA ALA A 35 6.61 0.98 20.27
C ALA A 35 6.04 2.42 20.28
N GLN A 36 6.70 3.36 20.99
CA GLN A 36 6.29 4.76 21.06
C GLN A 36 7.09 5.65 20.11
N ALA A 37 8.00 5.08 19.32
CA ALA A 37 8.85 5.82 18.40
C ALA A 37 8.03 6.66 17.41
N ARG A 38 8.60 7.78 17.02
CA ARG A 38 8.10 8.68 15.99
C ARG A 38 9.07 8.65 14.82
N THR A 39 8.57 8.35 13.65
CA THR A 39 9.40 8.24 12.44
C THR A 39 8.74 8.90 11.24
N ALA A 40 9.55 9.49 10.41
CA ALA A 40 9.24 9.90 9.05
C ALA A 40 10.50 9.66 8.23
N ILE A 41 10.66 8.44 7.73
CA ILE A 41 11.87 7.97 7.03
C ILE A 41 11.57 7.90 5.54
N GLU A 42 12.39 8.58 4.76
CA GLU A 42 12.35 8.56 3.32
C GLU A 42 13.67 8.03 2.76
N CYS A 43 13.58 7.27 1.68
CA CYS A 43 14.72 6.76 0.95
C CYS A 43 14.71 7.25 -0.49
N SER A 44 15.88 7.49 -1.04
CA SER A 44 16.10 7.70 -2.47
C SER A 44 17.20 6.76 -2.93
N ALA A 45 16.95 6.00 -3.99
CA ALA A 45 17.91 5.07 -4.56
C ALA A 45 18.13 5.38 -6.04
N GLY A 46 19.37 5.32 -6.49
CA GLY A 46 19.72 5.52 -7.90
C GLY A 46 21.14 5.09 -8.18
N TYR A 47 21.30 4.39 -9.31
CA TYR A 47 22.53 3.82 -9.78
C TYR A 47 23.25 2.96 -8.71
N ASP A 48 24.27 3.51 -8.02
CA ASP A 48 25.07 2.83 -7.00
C ASP A 48 24.85 3.37 -5.57
N THR A 49 23.87 4.27 -5.38
CA THR A 49 23.74 5.04 -4.14
C THR A 49 22.35 4.95 -3.55
N LEU A 50 22.27 4.75 -2.23
CA LEU A 50 21.08 4.84 -1.40
C LEU A 50 21.22 5.99 -0.41
N PHE A 51 20.26 6.92 -0.41
CA PHE A 51 20.10 7.93 0.63
C PHE A 51 18.99 7.50 1.58
N ILE A 52 19.24 7.60 2.89
CA ILE A 52 18.27 7.40 3.96
C ILE A 52 18.17 8.70 4.74
N MET A 53 17.02 9.35 4.72
CA MET A 53 16.84 10.66 5.35
C MET A 53 15.53 10.72 6.13
N GLY A 54 15.38 11.71 6.98
CA GLY A 54 14.15 11.96 7.72
C GLY A 54 14.34 12.22 9.19
N GLU A 55 13.23 12.19 9.93
CA GLU A 55 13.17 12.45 11.36
C GLU A 55 12.82 11.20 12.15
N VAL A 56 13.58 10.95 13.20
CA VAL A 56 13.35 9.83 14.13
C VAL A 56 13.48 10.30 15.57
N THR A 57 12.46 10.04 16.38
CA THR A 57 12.51 10.19 17.84
C THR A 57 12.23 8.83 18.44
N THR A 58 13.25 8.22 19.03
CA THR A 58 13.20 6.87 19.60
C THR A 58 14.25 6.69 20.68
N THR A 59 14.04 5.69 21.53
CA THR A 59 15.03 5.14 22.46
C THR A 59 15.79 3.94 21.85
N ALA A 60 15.36 3.43 20.69
CA ALA A 60 16.00 2.31 20.03
C ALA A 60 17.30 2.75 19.33
N GLU A 61 18.32 1.92 19.44
CA GLU A 61 19.55 2.03 18.63
C GLU A 61 19.44 1.09 17.44
N VAL A 62 19.27 1.64 16.25
CA VAL A 62 19.14 0.89 14.99
C VAL A 62 20.26 1.28 14.03
N ASP A 63 20.96 0.30 13.52
CA ASP A 63 21.92 0.46 12.44
C ASP A 63 21.14 0.53 11.10
N TYR A 64 20.90 1.74 10.62
CA TYR A 64 20.13 1.99 9.40
C TYR A 64 20.79 1.39 8.15
N GLU A 65 22.12 1.50 8.03
CA GLU A 65 22.85 0.96 6.90
C GLU A 65 22.76 -0.57 6.87
N LYS A 66 23.03 -1.23 8.00
CA LYS A 66 22.93 -2.69 8.11
C LYS A 66 21.52 -3.19 7.81
N THR A 67 20.49 -2.50 8.30
CA THR A 67 19.09 -2.83 8.03
C THR A 67 18.77 -2.70 6.56
N ALA A 68 19.16 -1.59 5.92
CA ALA A 68 18.94 -1.37 4.49
C ALA A 68 19.62 -2.44 3.63
N ARG A 69 20.91 -2.75 3.92
CA ARG A 69 21.66 -3.79 3.19
C ARG A 69 21.04 -5.18 3.31
N ALA A 70 20.50 -5.52 4.49
CA ALA A 70 19.80 -6.78 4.70
C ALA A 70 18.52 -6.86 3.83
N ILE A 71 17.79 -5.76 3.70
CA ILE A 71 16.57 -5.69 2.88
C ILE A 71 16.93 -5.75 1.37
N ILE A 72 17.94 -5.02 0.92
CA ILE A 72 18.41 -5.07 -0.47
C ILE A 72 18.80 -6.51 -0.84
N LYS A 73 19.50 -7.21 0.07
CA LYS A 73 19.86 -8.63 -0.11
C LYS A 73 18.63 -9.54 -0.17
N GLU A 74 17.66 -9.35 0.71
CA GLU A 74 16.41 -10.14 0.76
C GLU A 74 15.58 -9.97 -0.52
N ILE A 75 15.54 -8.75 -1.09
CA ILE A 75 14.91 -8.46 -2.38
C ILE A 75 15.63 -9.22 -3.50
N GLY A 76 16.94 -9.44 -3.40
CA GLY A 76 17.73 -10.22 -4.35
C GLY A 76 18.68 -9.36 -5.21
N TYR A 77 19.03 -8.15 -4.75
CA TYR A 77 20.09 -7.35 -5.37
C TYR A 77 21.44 -7.75 -4.79
N ASP A 78 21.99 -8.84 -5.30
CA ASP A 78 23.31 -9.39 -5.00
C ASP A 78 24.27 -9.28 -6.20
N PHE A 79 23.91 -8.51 -7.21
CA PHE A 79 24.62 -8.28 -8.45
C PHE A 79 24.56 -6.80 -8.84
N GLY A 80 25.35 -6.41 -9.87
CA GLY A 80 25.37 -5.03 -10.38
C GLY A 80 26.05 -4.05 -9.43
N ASP A 81 25.89 -2.76 -9.72
CA ASP A 81 26.44 -1.66 -8.93
C ASP A 81 25.56 -1.34 -7.72
N PHE A 82 24.23 -1.53 -7.83
CA PHE A 82 23.28 -1.42 -6.71
C PHE A 82 23.13 -2.75 -5.96
N SER A 83 24.20 -3.43 -5.62
CA SER A 83 24.12 -4.63 -4.79
C SER A 83 24.23 -4.30 -3.30
N TYR A 84 23.71 -5.22 -2.44
CA TYR A 84 23.66 -5.02 -0.99
C TYR A 84 25.03 -4.78 -0.33
N ASP A 85 26.11 -5.24 -0.96
CA ASP A 85 27.50 -5.15 -0.47
C ASP A 85 28.28 -4.00 -1.10
N LYS A 86 27.88 -3.47 -2.26
CA LYS A 86 28.64 -2.45 -3.01
C LYS A 86 28.03 -1.06 -2.95
N CYS A 87 26.68 -0.96 -2.96
CA CYS A 87 26.02 0.34 -3.03
C CYS A 87 26.50 1.26 -1.89
N LYS A 88 26.64 2.54 -2.19
CA LYS A 88 26.94 3.57 -1.19
C LYS A 88 25.69 3.85 -0.39
N VAL A 89 25.77 3.84 0.93
CA VAL A 89 24.67 4.22 1.82
C VAL A 89 25.03 5.53 2.51
N ILE A 90 24.19 6.53 2.33
CA ILE A 90 24.33 7.86 2.94
C ILE A 90 23.14 8.08 3.85
N THR A 91 23.39 8.35 5.13
CA THR A 91 22.37 8.52 6.15
C THR A 91 22.33 9.98 6.62
N ALA A 92 21.13 10.59 6.57
CA ALA A 92 20.85 11.95 7.02
C ALA A 92 19.59 11.95 7.90
N ILE A 93 19.67 11.25 9.04
CA ILE A 93 18.58 11.14 10.03
C ILE A 93 18.84 12.13 11.15
N HIS A 94 17.80 12.87 11.54
CA HIS A 94 17.85 13.78 12.70
C HIS A 94 16.63 13.61 13.61
N ARG A 95 16.62 14.27 14.75
CA ARG A 95 15.52 14.22 15.70
C ARG A 95 14.39 15.14 15.24
N GLN A 96 13.14 14.73 15.44
CA GLN A 96 11.95 15.55 15.13
C GLN A 96 12.00 16.92 15.82
N SER A 97 11.52 17.96 15.12
CA SER A 97 11.41 19.32 15.66
C SER A 97 10.53 19.35 16.92
N PRO A 98 10.98 20.04 17.99
CA PRO A 98 10.17 20.26 19.19
C PRO A 98 8.83 20.96 18.91
N ASP A 99 8.79 21.84 17.91
CA ASP A 99 7.57 22.62 17.58
C ASP A 99 6.47 21.70 17.03
N ILE A 100 6.81 20.73 16.20
CA ILE A 100 5.88 19.72 15.70
C ILE A 100 5.41 18.84 16.86
N ALA A 101 6.33 18.41 17.73
CA ALA A 101 6.02 17.56 18.87
C ALA A 101 4.99 18.18 19.83
N MET A 102 5.05 19.50 20.07
CA MET A 102 4.09 20.20 20.93
C MET A 102 2.66 20.18 20.43
N GLY A 103 2.46 20.23 19.11
CA GLY A 103 1.13 20.19 18.48
C GLY A 103 0.49 18.81 18.49
N VAL A 104 1.32 17.75 18.43
CA VAL A 104 0.87 16.35 18.23
C VAL A 104 0.74 15.57 19.53
N ASN A 105 1.59 15.86 20.54
CA ASN A 105 1.63 15.11 21.81
C ASN A 105 0.45 15.37 22.75
N ALA A 106 -0.29 16.47 22.56
CA ALA A 106 -1.55 16.72 23.25
C ALA A 106 -2.44 17.54 22.32
N SER A 107 -3.61 17.00 21.98
CA SER A 107 -4.57 17.67 21.10
C SER A 107 -5.11 18.97 21.70
N VAL A 108 -5.77 19.77 20.87
CA VAL A 108 -6.53 20.95 21.31
C VAL A 108 -7.61 20.55 22.30
N GLU A 109 -8.33 19.45 22.02
CA GLU A 109 -9.40 18.91 22.86
C GLU A 109 -8.85 18.43 24.21
N LYS A 110 -7.70 17.74 24.24
CA LYS A 110 -7.05 17.30 25.48
C LYS A 110 -6.65 18.46 26.36
N LYS A 111 -6.09 19.51 25.78
CA LYS A 111 -5.73 20.75 26.51
C LYS A 111 -6.96 21.47 27.09
N ALA A 112 -8.13 21.26 26.46
CA ALA A 112 -9.41 21.77 26.94
C ALA A 112 -10.12 20.88 27.99
N GLY A 113 -9.50 19.75 28.39
CA GLY A 113 -10.05 18.84 29.39
C GLY A 113 -10.77 17.63 28.83
N GLY A 114 -10.50 17.27 27.55
CA GLY A 114 -11.05 16.09 26.88
C GLY A 114 -10.64 14.75 27.48
N ASP A 115 -11.21 13.67 26.97
CA ASP A 115 -11.01 12.31 27.48
C ASP A 115 -9.67 11.67 27.02
N GLU A 116 -9.48 10.34 27.26
CA GLU A 116 -8.28 9.60 26.86
C GLU A 116 -8.13 9.55 25.34
N ALA A 117 -9.22 9.45 24.59
CA ALA A 117 -9.18 9.36 23.14
C ALA A 117 -8.78 10.68 22.46
N ASP A 118 -8.86 11.79 23.19
CA ASP A 118 -8.37 13.10 22.76
C ASP A 118 -6.87 13.30 23.01
N GLU A 119 -6.14 12.31 23.53
CA GLU A 119 -4.74 12.45 23.92
C GLU A 119 -3.86 12.87 22.73
N LEU A 120 -4.08 12.31 21.55
CA LEU A 120 -3.31 12.60 20.35
C LEU A 120 -4.09 13.48 19.36
N GLY A 121 -3.51 14.62 19.00
CA GLY A 121 -3.95 15.38 17.82
C GLY A 121 -3.42 14.74 16.53
N ALA A 122 -4.06 15.04 15.41
CA ALA A 122 -3.56 14.63 14.11
C ALA A 122 -2.15 15.19 13.88
N GLY A 123 -1.26 14.33 13.34
CA GLY A 123 0.15 14.68 13.13
C GLY A 123 0.36 15.69 11.99
N ASP A 124 -0.63 15.86 11.14
CA ASP A 124 -0.66 16.82 10.05
C ASP A 124 -2.11 17.12 9.67
N GLN A 125 -2.30 18.16 8.86
CA GLN A 125 -3.52 18.33 8.07
C GLN A 125 -3.54 17.35 6.88
N GLY A 126 -4.73 17.01 6.39
CA GLY A 126 -4.82 16.19 5.18
C GLY A 126 -6.19 15.55 4.98
N MET A 127 -6.33 14.91 3.83
CA MET A 127 -7.50 14.10 3.45
C MET A 127 -7.04 12.65 3.26
N MET A 128 -7.78 11.71 3.84
CA MET A 128 -7.51 10.28 3.71
C MET A 128 -8.75 9.61 3.16
N PHE A 129 -8.53 8.61 2.30
CA PHE A 129 -9.59 7.90 1.62
C PHE A 129 -9.56 6.41 1.95
N GLY A 130 -10.74 5.82 1.97
CA GLY A 130 -10.94 4.39 2.03
C GLY A 130 -11.95 3.94 1.00
N TYR A 131 -11.82 2.69 0.56
CA TYR A 131 -12.69 2.14 -0.46
C TYR A 131 -12.88 0.63 -0.28
N ALA A 132 -14.05 0.15 -0.67
CA ALA A 132 -14.34 -1.26 -0.83
C ALA A 132 -15.41 -1.47 -1.90
N CYS A 133 -15.36 -2.59 -2.61
CA CYS A 133 -16.37 -3.00 -3.58
C CYS A 133 -16.45 -4.53 -3.66
N ARG A 134 -17.58 -5.05 -4.18
CA ARG A 134 -17.85 -6.50 -4.29
C ARG A 134 -17.29 -7.14 -5.56
N GLU A 135 -16.18 -6.64 -6.10
CA GLU A 135 -15.59 -7.22 -7.31
C GLU A 135 -14.72 -8.47 -7.00
N THR A 136 -14.21 -8.57 -5.77
CA THR A 136 -13.38 -9.71 -5.30
C THR A 136 -13.77 -10.11 -3.88
N ASP A 137 -13.36 -11.30 -3.43
CA ASP A 137 -13.64 -11.80 -2.08
C ASP A 137 -12.99 -10.93 -0.99
N GLU A 138 -11.85 -10.33 -1.28
CA GLU A 138 -11.18 -9.37 -0.41
C GLU A 138 -11.82 -7.98 -0.40
N LEU A 139 -12.89 -7.76 -1.19
CA LEU A 139 -13.61 -6.50 -1.37
C LEU A 139 -12.69 -5.38 -1.92
N MET A 140 -11.90 -5.73 -2.93
CA MET A 140 -11.02 -4.85 -3.68
C MET A 140 -11.43 -4.78 -5.15
N PRO A 141 -11.07 -3.70 -5.87
CA PRO A 141 -11.23 -3.66 -7.33
C PRO A 141 -10.47 -4.78 -8.01
N LEU A 142 -11.10 -5.46 -8.96
CA LEU A 142 -10.54 -6.63 -9.65
C LEU A 142 -9.21 -6.32 -10.37
N THR A 143 -9.11 -5.12 -10.98
CA THR A 143 -7.92 -4.73 -11.75
C THR A 143 -6.66 -4.65 -10.88
N ILE A 144 -6.74 -3.98 -9.72
CA ILE A 144 -5.58 -3.87 -8.82
C ILE A 144 -5.31 -5.19 -8.10
N SER A 145 -6.34 -5.94 -7.71
CA SER A 145 -6.17 -7.26 -7.08
C SER A 145 -5.41 -8.21 -8.02
N LEU A 146 -5.80 -8.31 -9.29
CA LEU A 146 -5.09 -9.14 -10.27
C LEU A 146 -3.67 -8.63 -10.53
N SER A 147 -3.48 -7.30 -10.64
CA SER A 147 -2.14 -6.73 -10.84
C SER A 147 -1.20 -7.06 -9.69
N HIS A 148 -1.66 -6.95 -8.43
CA HIS A 148 -0.86 -7.33 -7.26
C HIS A 148 -0.54 -8.82 -7.25
N LYS A 149 -1.52 -9.69 -7.45
CA LYS A 149 -1.33 -11.15 -7.47
C LYS A 149 -0.35 -11.57 -8.55
N LEU A 150 -0.38 -10.95 -9.74
CA LEU A 150 0.60 -11.20 -10.79
C LEU A 150 2.01 -10.77 -10.40
N ALA A 151 2.18 -9.59 -9.79
CA ALA A 151 3.48 -9.09 -9.34
C ALA A 151 4.05 -9.93 -8.18
N GLU A 152 3.21 -10.35 -7.25
CA GLU A 152 3.58 -11.25 -6.15
C GLU A 152 3.99 -12.62 -6.69
N ARG A 153 3.22 -13.21 -7.62
CA ARG A 153 3.54 -14.50 -8.25
C ARG A 153 4.84 -14.44 -9.05
N LEU A 154 5.10 -13.32 -9.74
CA LEU A 154 6.38 -13.10 -10.42
C LEU A 154 7.56 -13.20 -9.43
N THR A 155 7.43 -12.63 -8.26
CA THR A 155 8.45 -12.71 -7.20
C THR A 155 8.56 -14.12 -6.61
N GLU A 156 7.45 -14.82 -6.40
CA GLU A 156 7.46 -16.20 -5.91
C GLU A 156 8.22 -17.16 -6.84
N VAL A 157 7.93 -17.11 -8.15
CA VAL A 157 8.61 -18.00 -9.12
C VAL A 157 10.10 -17.67 -9.25
N ARG A 158 10.50 -16.42 -9.02
CA ARG A 158 11.91 -16.01 -8.93
C ARG A 158 12.57 -16.55 -7.66
N LYS A 159 12.02 -16.22 -6.49
CA LYS A 159 12.61 -16.57 -5.17
C LYS A 159 12.62 -18.08 -4.91
N SER A 160 11.66 -18.81 -5.44
CA SER A 160 11.65 -20.28 -5.36
C SER A 160 12.71 -20.95 -6.24
N GLY A 161 13.35 -20.21 -7.16
CA GLY A 161 14.29 -20.74 -8.13
C GLY A 161 13.64 -21.51 -9.31
N LEU A 162 12.30 -21.48 -9.41
CA LEU A 162 11.59 -22.11 -10.52
C LEU A 162 12.00 -21.49 -11.87
N LEU A 163 12.20 -20.18 -11.89
CA LEU A 163 12.69 -19.42 -13.04
C LEU A 163 13.93 -18.63 -12.60
N SER A 164 15.07 -19.29 -12.52
CA SER A 164 16.33 -18.75 -11.98
C SER A 164 16.93 -17.59 -12.76
N TYR A 165 16.50 -17.38 -14.02
CA TYR A 165 16.93 -16.26 -14.84
C TYR A 165 16.20 -14.94 -14.57
N LEU A 166 15.14 -14.96 -13.74
CA LEU A 166 14.42 -13.75 -13.36
C LEU A 166 15.22 -12.92 -12.37
N ARG A 167 15.11 -11.59 -12.50
CA ARG A 167 15.74 -10.59 -11.63
C ARG A 167 14.66 -9.81 -10.87
N PRO A 168 15.01 -9.02 -9.82
CA PRO A 168 14.04 -8.49 -8.88
C PRO A 168 13.01 -7.51 -9.45
N ASP A 169 13.37 -6.70 -10.45
CA ASP A 169 12.49 -5.65 -10.99
C ASP A 169 11.42 -6.23 -11.93
N GLY A 170 10.21 -5.75 -11.77
CA GLY A 170 9.09 -6.14 -12.62
C GLY A 170 7.85 -5.28 -12.42
N LYS A 171 7.01 -5.25 -13.44
CA LYS A 171 5.76 -4.50 -13.49
C LYS A 171 4.65 -5.35 -14.08
N THR A 172 3.44 -5.15 -13.59
CA THR A 172 2.23 -5.80 -14.10
C THR A 172 1.14 -4.76 -14.29
N GLN A 173 0.31 -4.95 -15.30
CA GLN A 173 -0.84 -4.11 -15.57
C GLN A 173 -1.98 -4.98 -16.09
N VAL A 174 -3.18 -4.75 -15.59
CA VAL A 174 -4.39 -5.48 -15.98
C VAL A 174 -5.48 -4.49 -16.38
N THR A 175 -6.01 -4.68 -17.59
CA THR A 175 -7.19 -3.97 -18.09
C THR A 175 -8.37 -4.94 -18.08
N VAL A 176 -9.45 -4.55 -17.42
CA VAL A 176 -10.72 -5.29 -17.36
C VAL A 176 -11.78 -4.54 -18.14
N GLU A 177 -12.55 -5.29 -18.90
CA GLU A 177 -13.75 -4.82 -19.57
C GLU A 177 -14.94 -4.95 -18.63
N TYR A 178 -15.68 -3.85 -18.48
CA TYR A 178 -16.91 -3.75 -17.69
C TYR A 178 -18.10 -3.49 -18.59
N GLU A 179 -19.23 -4.11 -18.28
CA GLU A 179 -20.51 -3.82 -18.89
C GLU A 179 -21.53 -3.53 -17.79
N ASP A 180 -22.11 -2.33 -17.82
CA ASP A 180 -23.06 -1.85 -16.82
C ASP A 180 -22.57 -1.99 -15.36
N GLY A 181 -21.28 -1.68 -15.14
CA GLY A 181 -20.63 -1.74 -13.83
C GLY A 181 -20.08 -3.12 -13.43
N VAL A 182 -20.39 -4.17 -14.19
CA VAL A 182 -19.98 -5.55 -13.88
C VAL A 182 -18.75 -5.94 -14.70
N ALA A 183 -17.72 -6.44 -14.05
CA ALA A 183 -16.53 -6.99 -14.69
C ALA A 183 -16.91 -8.20 -15.57
N LYS A 184 -16.52 -8.21 -16.83
CA LYS A 184 -16.85 -9.26 -17.80
C LYS A 184 -15.64 -10.12 -18.16
N ARG A 185 -14.52 -9.51 -18.52
CA ARG A 185 -13.32 -10.19 -18.96
C ARG A 185 -12.07 -9.34 -18.77
N VAL A 186 -10.94 -9.99 -18.71
CA VAL A 186 -9.64 -9.34 -18.82
C VAL A 186 -9.37 -9.08 -20.30
N ASP A 187 -9.26 -7.80 -20.66
CA ASP A 187 -8.97 -7.41 -22.03
C ASP A 187 -7.48 -7.46 -22.34
N THR A 188 -6.65 -6.93 -21.43
CA THR A 188 -5.21 -6.82 -21.67
C THR A 188 -4.43 -7.08 -20.38
N ILE A 189 -3.35 -7.85 -20.51
CA ILE A 189 -2.34 -8.04 -19.47
C ILE A 189 -1.00 -7.58 -20.04
N VAL A 190 -0.31 -6.69 -19.31
CA VAL A 190 1.08 -6.32 -19.59
C VAL A 190 1.93 -6.78 -18.42
N LEU A 191 3.00 -7.52 -18.69
CA LEU A 191 3.96 -8.00 -17.72
C LEU A 191 5.37 -7.67 -18.22
N SER A 192 6.12 -6.91 -17.44
CA SER A 192 7.54 -6.64 -17.68
C SER A 192 8.35 -7.21 -16.53
N THR A 193 9.40 -7.95 -16.85
CA THR A 193 10.27 -8.58 -15.84
C THR A 193 11.72 -8.48 -16.27
N GLN A 194 12.54 -8.07 -15.30
CA GLN A 194 13.99 -8.08 -15.45
C GLN A 194 14.50 -9.53 -15.53
N HIS A 195 15.50 -9.78 -16.37
CA HIS A 195 15.99 -11.13 -16.66
C HIS A 195 17.48 -11.15 -17.03
N ASP A 196 18.09 -12.31 -16.97
CA ASP A 196 19.45 -12.55 -17.44
C ASP A 196 19.57 -12.48 -18.97
N ALA A 197 20.73 -12.11 -19.47
CA ALA A 197 21.02 -11.93 -20.88
C ALA A 197 20.90 -13.22 -21.72
N LEU A 198 21.04 -14.39 -21.10
CA LEU A 198 21.15 -15.68 -21.81
C LEU A 198 19.79 -16.32 -22.13
N VAL A 199 18.65 -15.78 -21.62
CA VAL A 199 17.32 -16.33 -21.88
C VAL A 199 16.68 -15.65 -23.10
N SER A 200 16.03 -16.43 -23.96
CA SER A 200 15.33 -15.88 -25.13
C SER A 200 14.00 -15.23 -24.74
N GLN A 201 13.56 -14.23 -25.52
CA GLN A 201 12.25 -13.58 -25.29
C GLN A 201 11.07 -14.56 -25.50
N GLU A 202 11.21 -15.54 -26.37
CA GLU A 202 10.22 -16.61 -26.60
C GLU A 202 10.05 -17.44 -25.33
N GLN A 203 11.17 -17.82 -24.69
CA GLN A 203 11.15 -18.57 -23.43
C GLN A 203 10.51 -17.75 -22.32
N ILE A 204 10.89 -16.48 -22.15
CA ILE A 204 10.29 -15.59 -21.17
C ILE A 204 8.77 -15.49 -21.37
N ARG A 205 8.30 -15.28 -22.60
CA ARG A 205 6.85 -15.18 -22.88
C ARG A 205 6.12 -16.47 -22.54
N ALA A 206 6.67 -17.62 -22.90
CA ALA A 206 6.07 -18.92 -22.60
C ALA A 206 6.00 -19.18 -21.09
N ASP A 207 7.08 -18.89 -20.36
CA ASP A 207 7.16 -19.10 -18.92
C ASP A 207 6.27 -18.12 -18.14
N MET A 208 6.24 -16.84 -18.52
CA MET A 208 5.36 -15.86 -17.88
C MET A 208 3.89 -16.20 -18.08
N LYS A 209 3.53 -16.66 -19.29
CA LYS A 209 2.17 -17.14 -19.51
C LYS A 209 1.85 -18.33 -18.61
N LYS A 210 2.69 -19.36 -18.64
CA LYS A 210 2.44 -20.64 -17.95
C LYS A 210 2.49 -20.55 -16.43
N PHE A 211 3.53 -19.89 -15.86
CA PHE A 211 3.84 -19.96 -14.44
C PHE A 211 3.35 -18.74 -13.64
N VAL A 212 2.94 -17.68 -14.35
CA VAL A 212 2.46 -16.45 -13.71
C VAL A 212 1.03 -16.16 -14.12
N ILE A 213 0.73 -15.95 -15.40
CA ILE A 213 -0.58 -15.48 -15.85
C ILE A 213 -1.64 -16.57 -15.69
N ASP A 214 -1.40 -17.78 -16.21
CA ASP A 214 -2.36 -18.88 -16.19
C ASP A 214 -2.63 -19.43 -14.77
N GLU A 215 -1.73 -19.15 -13.81
CA GLU A 215 -1.89 -19.51 -12.40
C GLU A 215 -2.71 -18.49 -11.61
N ILE A 216 -2.70 -17.22 -12.03
CA ILE A 216 -3.32 -16.12 -11.27
C ILE A 216 -4.64 -15.68 -11.85
N VAL A 217 -4.74 -15.56 -13.17
CA VAL A 217 -5.93 -15.02 -13.81
C VAL A 217 -6.97 -16.12 -14.00
N PRO A 218 -8.19 -16.00 -13.43
CA PRO A 218 -9.24 -17.00 -13.61
C PRO A 218 -9.55 -17.24 -15.10
N LYS A 219 -9.62 -18.51 -15.50
CA LYS A 219 -9.83 -18.92 -16.91
C LYS A 219 -11.14 -18.38 -17.50
N ASN A 220 -12.16 -18.21 -16.69
CA ASN A 220 -13.45 -17.64 -17.09
C ASN A 220 -13.41 -16.13 -17.35
N LEU A 221 -12.34 -15.45 -16.97
CA LEU A 221 -12.11 -14.04 -17.26
C LEU A 221 -11.21 -13.82 -18.48
N MET A 222 -10.64 -14.87 -19.07
CA MET A 222 -9.82 -14.78 -20.29
C MET A 222 -10.51 -15.48 -21.46
N ASP A 223 -10.33 -14.94 -22.65
CA ASP A 223 -10.80 -15.50 -23.92
C ASP A 223 -9.73 -15.35 -25.03
N GLU A 224 -10.06 -15.74 -26.24
CA GLU A 224 -9.19 -15.63 -27.42
C GLU A 224 -8.83 -14.19 -27.81
N ASN A 225 -9.58 -13.21 -27.32
CA ASN A 225 -9.36 -11.79 -27.58
C ASN A 225 -8.52 -11.12 -26.46
N THR A 226 -8.20 -11.84 -25.38
CA THR A 226 -7.34 -11.34 -24.32
C THR A 226 -5.92 -11.11 -24.82
N LYS A 227 -5.46 -9.86 -24.79
CA LYS A 227 -4.13 -9.45 -25.24
C LYS A 227 -3.11 -9.65 -24.11
N ILE A 228 -2.02 -10.33 -24.41
CA ILE A 228 -0.94 -10.57 -23.44
C ILE A 228 0.36 -10.01 -24.02
N TYR A 229 0.95 -9.05 -23.32
CA TYR A 229 2.22 -8.43 -23.65
C TYR A 229 3.25 -8.75 -22.56
N VAL A 230 4.28 -9.51 -22.90
CA VAL A 230 5.41 -9.83 -22.01
C VAL A 230 6.66 -9.17 -22.57
N ASN A 231 7.32 -8.34 -21.80
CA ASN A 231 8.48 -7.54 -22.19
C ASN A 231 8.30 -6.93 -23.60
N PRO A 232 7.29 -6.07 -23.82
CA PRO A 232 6.95 -5.59 -25.18
C PRO A 232 8.09 -4.78 -25.82
N THR A 233 8.99 -4.22 -25.03
CA THR A 233 10.21 -3.54 -25.52
C THR A 233 11.34 -4.51 -25.89
N GLY A 234 11.19 -5.81 -25.59
CA GLY A 234 12.16 -6.86 -25.80
C GLY A 234 13.06 -7.07 -24.58
N ARG A 235 14.26 -6.51 -24.56
CA ARG A 235 15.25 -6.73 -23.53
C ARG A 235 14.98 -5.90 -22.26
N PHE A 236 15.07 -6.55 -21.07
CA PHE A 236 15.02 -5.89 -19.77
C PHE A 236 16.06 -6.52 -18.83
N GLU A 237 17.35 -6.26 -19.12
CA GLU A 237 18.48 -6.81 -18.36
C GLU A 237 18.94 -5.84 -17.24
N ILE A 238 18.95 -4.53 -17.53
CA ILE A 238 19.25 -3.49 -16.54
C ILE A 238 17.94 -3.03 -15.94
N GLY A 239 17.79 -3.16 -14.63
CA GLY A 239 16.59 -2.79 -13.88
C GLY A 239 16.93 -2.43 -12.44
N GLY A 240 15.88 -2.22 -11.63
CA GLY A 240 16.06 -1.72 -10.28
C GLY A 240 16.67 -0.33 -10.22
N PRO A 241 17.23 0.08 -9.06
CA PRO A 241 17.84 1.40 -8.89
C PRO A 241 19.03 1.69 -9.84
N GLU A 242 19.66 0.66 -10.41
CA GLU A 242 20.69 0.82 -11.43
C GLU A 242 20.10 1.33 -12.76
N GLY A 243 18.88 0.92 -13.09
CA GLY A 243 18.19 1.30 -14.33
C GLY A 243 17.36 2.57 -14.22
N ASP A 244 16.76 2.83 -13.09
CA ASP A 244 15.92 4.00 -12.83
C ASP A 244 15.94 4.37 -11.34
N SER A 245 15.78 5.65 -11.02
CA SER A 245 15.78 6.10 -9.63
C SER A 245 14.46 5.80 -8.92
N GLY A 246 14.57 5.44 -7.63
CA GLY A 246 13.45 5.22 -6.74
C GLY A 246 13.38 6.22 -5.60
N LEU A 247 12.16 6.47 -5.12
CA LEU A 247 11.90 7.24 -3.91
C LEU A 247 10.76 6.58 -3.11
N THR A 248 10.83 6.70 -1.79
CA THR A 248 9.73 6.34 -0.90
C THR A 248 8.47 7.12 -1.26
N GLY A 249 7.32 6.42 -1.35
CA GLY A 249 6.02 7.05 -1.55
C GLY A 249 5.70 7.51 -2.98
N ARG A 250 6.38 6.98 -4.00
CA ARG A 250 6.07 7.29 -5.41
C ARG A 250 5.11 6.30 -6.09
N LYS A 251 4.58 5.33 -5.36
CA LYS A 251 3.64 4.31 -5.87
C LYS A 251 2.30 4.33 -5.11
N ILE A 252 1.84 5.52 -4.71
CA ILE A 252 0.66 5.69 -3.84
C ILE A 252 -0.63 5.12 -4.43
N VAL A 253 -0.80 5.16 -5.76
CA VAL A 253 -1.96 4.57 -6.44
C VAL A 253 -1.86 3.04 -6.45
N VAL A 254 -0.66 2.48 -6.65
CA VAL A 254 -0.36 1.04 -6.54
C VAL A 254 -0.58 0.58 -5.10
N ASP A 255 -0.17 1.36 -4.12
CA ASP A 255 -0.30 1.03 -2.68
C ASP A 255 -1.75 0.95 -2.23
N THR A 256 -2.68 1.59 -2.93
CA THR A 256 -4.08 1.73 -2.52
C THR A 256 -5.04 0.96 -3.45
N TYR A 257 -5.80 1.63 -4.28
CA TYR A 257 -6.93 1.03 -5.02
C TYR A 257 -6.76 1.04 -6.53
N GLY A 258 -5.53 1.25 -7.04
CA GLY A 258 -5.23 1.19 -8.48
C GLY A 258 -5.96 2.24 -9.33
N GLY A 259 -6.32 3.38 -8.73
CA GLY A 259 -7.02 4.48 -9.40
C GLY A 259 -8.55 4.39 -9.35
N ARG A 260 -9.13 3.39 -8.67
CA ARG A 260 -10.59 3.24 -8.55
C ARG A 260 -11.19 4.22 -7.56
N CYS A 261 -10.44 4.64 -6.57
CA CYS A 261 -10.81 5.57 -5.51
C CYS A 261 -9.89 6.80 -5.58
N ALA A 262 -10.37 7.93 -5.08
CA ALA A 262 -9.55 9.12 -4.88
C ALA A 262 -8.40 8.86 -3.89
N HIS A 263 -7.38 9.70 -3.90
CA HIS A 263 -6.22 9.61 -3.01
C HIS A 263 -5.87 10.99 -2.46
N GLY A 264 -5.58 11.07 -1.15
CA GLY A 264 -5.24 12.33 -0.49
C GLY A 264 -3.82 12.84 -0.77
N GLY A 265 -2.97 12.04 -1.43
CA GLY A 265 -1.60 12.39 -1.79
C GLY A 265 -0.55 11.96 -0.76
N GLY A 266 -0.93 11.59 0.46
CA GLY A 266 0.01 11.17 1.51
C GLY A 266 0.59 9.78 1.27
N ALA A 267 1.93 9.66 1.25
CA ALA A 267 2.63 8.39 1.23
C ALA A 267 2.53 7.68 2.58
N PHE A 268 2.60 6.34 2.58
CA PHE A 268 2.51 5.51 3.78
C PHE A 268 3.88 5.11 4.34
N SER A 269 4.73 4.54 3.51
CA SER A 269 6.00 3.92 3.93
C SER A 269 6.91 4.91 4.68
N GLY A 270 7.58 4.41 5.72
CA GLY A 270 8.47 5.18 6.58
C GLY A 270 7.80 6.00 7.68
N LYS A 271 6.46 6.15 7.64
CA LYS A 271 5.68 6.90 8.63
C LYS A 271 5.15 5.97 9.73
N ASP A 272 5.34 6.36 11.00
CA ASP A 272 4.71 5.70 12.14
C ASP A 272 3.20 5.99 12.22
N CYS A 273 2.50 5.26 13.08
CA CYS A 273 1.04 5.31 13.17
C CYS A 273 0.44 6.65 13.66
N THR A 274 1.25 7.60 14.11
CA THR A 274 0.77 8.93 14.52
C THR A 274 0.55 9.86 13.33
N LYS A 275 1.08 9.52 12.16
CA LYS A 275 0.83 10.20 10.90
C LYS A 275 -0.48 9.71 10.32
N VAL A 276 -1.48 10.59 10.30
CA VAL A 276 -2.85 10.28 9.83
C VAL A 276 -2.89 9.88 8.36
N ASP A 277 -1.94 10.35 7.55
CA ASP A 277 -1.77 9.89 6.16
C ASP A 277 -1.80 8.35 6.07
N ARG A 278 -1.16 7.68 7.03
CA ARG A 278 -1.11 6.23 7.08
C ARG A 278 -2.23 5.65 7.94
N SER A 279 -2.33 6.02 9.20
CA SER A 279 -3.25 5.40 10.15
C SER A 279 -4.72 5.63 9.79
N ALA A 280 -5.09 6.85 9.39
CA ALA A 280 -6.46 7.15 9.02
C ALA A 280 -6.82 6.56 7.64
N ALA A 281 -5.89 6.47 6.67
CA ALA A 281 -6.14 5.76 5.42
C ALA A 281 -6.42 4.26 5.66
N TYR A 282 -5.68 3.63 6.57
CA TYR A 282 -5.93 2.23 6.97
C TYR A 282 -7.29 2.09 7.67
N TYR A 283 -7.65 3.06 8.52
CA TYR A 283 -8.93 3.03 9.19
C TYR A 283 -10.10 3.30 8.23
N CYS A 284 -9.94 4.19 7.26
CA CYS A 284 -10.92 4.40 6.20
C CYS A 284 -11.14 3.10 5.38
N ARG A 285 -10.08 2.33 5.09
CA ARG A 285 -10.22 1.00 4.50
C ARG A 285 -11.01 0.05 5.39
N TYR A 286 -10.69 0.00 6.68
CA TYR A 286 -11.41 -0.82 7.65
C TYR A 286 -12.90 -0.48 7.69
N ILE A 287 -13.26 0.80 7.71
CA ILE A 287 -14.63 1.29 7.69
C ILE A 287 -15.32 0.87 6.39
N ALA A 288 -14.77 1.23 5.23
CA ALA A 288 -15.36 0.92 3.93
C ALA A 288 -15.60 -0.59 3.77
N LYS A 289 -14.63 -1.41 4.18
CA LYS A 289 -14.73 -2.86 4.11
C LYS A 289 -15.85 -3.41 4.98
N ASN A 290 -16.00 -2.94 6.22
CA ASN A 290 -17.07 -3.36 7.11
C ASN A 290 -18.45 -2.92 6.62
N MET A 291 -18.57 -1.68 6.10
CA MET A 291 -19.83 -1.17 5.51
C MET A 291 -20.28 -2.00 4.31
N VAL A 292 -19.36 -2.34 3.39
CA VAL A 292 -19.69 -3.18 2.23
C VAL A 292 -19.94 -4.64 2.66
N ALA A 293 -19.14 -5.18 3.55
CA ALA A 293 -19.33 -6.55 4.05
C ALA A 293 -20.65 -6.74 4.79
N SER A 294 -21.13 -5.72 5.50
CA SER A 294 -22.43 -5.76 6.18
C SER A 294 -23.64 -5.76 5.23
N GLY A 295 -23.46 -5.32 3.99
CA GLY A 295 -24.53 -5.20 2.99
C GLY A 295 -25.17 -3.81 2.92
N LEU A 296 -24.67 -2.81 3.65
CA LEU A 296 -25.15 -1.44 3.59
C LEU A 296 -24.90 -0.76 2.23
N ALA A 297 -23.85 -1.20 1.51
CA ALA A 297 -23.59 -0.81 0.13
C ALA A 297 -22.86 -1.95 -0.60
N ASP A 298 -22.87 -1.95 -1.94
CA ASP A 298 -22.03 -2.86 -2.74
C ASP A 298 -20.70 -2.22 -3.13
N GLU A 299 -20.63 -0.90 -3.13
CA GLU A 299 -19.45 -0.08 -3.36
C GLU A 299 -19.50 1.11 -2.40
N LEU A 300 -18.37 1.49 -1.80
CA LEU A 300 -18.31 2.62 -0.86
C LEU A 300 -16.94 3.26 -0.85
N GLU A 301 -16.93 4.57 -1.07
CA GLU A 301 -15.79 5.45 -0.83
C GLU A 301 -16.04 6.29 0.43
N ILE A 302 -15.02 6.44 1.26
CA ILE A 302 -15.05 7.34 2.43
C ILE A 302 -13.87 8.30 2.37
N GLN A 303 -14.12 9.59 2.66
CA GLN A 303 -13.10 10.59 2.89
C GLN A 303 -13.18 11.07 4.34
N VAL A 304 -12.04 11.16 4.99
CA VAL A 304 -11.89 11.78 6.32
C VAL A 304 -10.80 12.85 6.23
N ALA A 305 -11.05 14.04 6.79
CA ALA A 305 -10.08 15.12 6.80
C ALA A 305 -9.73 15.54 8.21
N TYR A 306 -8.46 15.92 8.43
CA TYR A 306 -7.94 16.36 9.73
C TYR A 306 -7.27 17.73 9.63
N ALA A 307 -7.22 18.43 10.76
CA ALA A 307 -6.36 19.57 11.00
C ALA A 307 -5.25 19.20 11.98
N ILE A 308 -4.04 19.71 11.77
CA ILE A 308 -2.90 19.43 12.65
C ILE A 308 -3.21 19.78 14.10
N GLY A 309 -2.88 18.88 15.04
CA GLY A 309 -3.09 19.07 16.47
C GLY A 309 -4.54 18.93 16.96
N VAL A 310 -5.50 18.65 16.08
CA VAL A 310 -6.91 18.41 16.41
C VAL A 310 -7.18 16.91 16.43
N ALA A 311 -7.88 16.39 17.45
CA ALA A 311 -8.19 14.96 17.55
C ALA A 311 -9.38 14.58 16.67
N ASN A 312 -10.44 15.38 16.67
CA ASN A 312 -11.61 15.09 15.88
C ASN A 312 -11.41 15.42 14.40
N PRO A 313 -11.93 14.60 13.46
CA PRO A 313 -11.89 14.95 12.05
C PRO A 313 -12.70 16.23 11.77
N VAL A 314 -12.22 17.05 10.84
CA VAL A 314 -12.94 18.27 10.41
C VAL A 314 -14.07 17.96 9.43
N SER A 315 -14.02 16.82 8.76
CA SER A 315 -15.10 16.34 7.88
C SER A 315 -15.04 14.82 7.70
N VAL A 316 -16.22 14.24 7.47
CA VAL A 316 -16.43 12.84 7.05
C VAL A 316 -17.41 12.87 5.89
N PHE A 317 -17.01 12.33 4.76
CA PHE A 317 -17.82 12.22 3.56
C PHE A 317 -17.89 10.76 3.14
N VAL A 318 -19.05 10.32 2.67
CA VAL A 318 -19.29 8.95 2.16
C VAL A 318 -19.99 9.06 0.81
N ASP A 319 -19.55 8.25 -0.14
CA ASP A 319 -20.21 8.05 -1.44
C ASP A 319 -20.35 6.54 -1.67
N SER A 320 -21.59 6.08 -1.75
CA SER A 320 -21.91 4.70 -2.07
C SER A 320 -22.03 4.44 -3.58
N HIS A 321 -21.71 5.42 -4.42
CA HIS A 321 -21.86 5.36 -5.88
C HIS A 321 -23.25 4.88 -6.33
N GLY A 322 -24.29 5.22 -5.53
CA GLY A 322 -25.68 4.84 -5.78
C GLY A 322 -25.99 3.37 -5.45
N THR A 323 -25.12 2.64 -4.78
CA THR A 323 -25.34 1.24 -4.37
C THR A 323 -25.82 1.11 -2.92
N GLY A 324 -25.87 2.23 -2.18
CA GLY A 324 -26.27 2.27 -0.77
C GLY A 324 -27.71 1.79 -0.55
N LYS A 325 -27.94 1.06 0.54
CA LYS A 325 -29.31 0.72 1.02
C LYS A 325 -29.98 1.90 1.70
N LEU A 326 -29.17 2.85 2.14
CA LEU A 326 -29.55 4.14 2.73
C LEU A 326 -28.87 5.24 1.90
N ASP A 327 -29.32 6.48 2.05
CA ASP A 327 -28.64 7.63 1.44
C ASP A 327 -27.26 7.88 2.06
N ASP A 328 -26.39 8.53 1.32
CA ASP A 328 -24.99 8.73 1.70
C ASP A 328 -24.82 9.59 2.97
N GLU A 329 -25.72 10.52 3.23
CA GLU A 329 -25.74 11.32 4.46
C GLU A 329 -26.01 10.43 5.67
N THR A 330 -27.00 9.55 5.59
CA THR A 330 -27.30 8.55 6.63
C THR A 330 -26.13 7.58 6.83
N LEU A 331 -25.48 7.12 5.75
CA LEU A 331 -24.29 6.26 5.84
C LEU A 331 -23.14 6.98 6.54
N ALA A 332 -22.94 8.27 6.28
CA ALA A 332 -21.92 9.08 6.96
C ALA A 332 -22.20 9.24 8.47
N GLU A 333 -23.47 9.42 8.86
CA GLU A 333 -23.84 9.48 10.28
C GLU A 333 -23.63 8.13 11.00
N ILE A 334 -23.90 7.00 10.31
CA ILE A 334 -23.58 5.66 10.84
C ILE A 334 -22.08 5.53 11.06
N VAL A 335 -21.25 5.96 10.11
CA VAL A 335 -19.79 5.94 10.26
C VAL A 335 -19.35 6.73 11.50
N LYS A 336 -19.82 7.97 11.67
CA LYS A 336 -19.48 8.80 12.83
C LYS A 336 -19.92 8.19 14.17
N LYS A 337 -21.02 7.44 14.17
CA LYS A 337 -21.56 6.81 15.38
C LYS A 337 -20.86 5.52 15.77
N GLU A 338 -20.50 4.68 14.80
CA GLU A 338 -19.99 3.32 15.03
C GLU A 338 -18.45 3.24 15.05
N PHE A 339 -17.77 4.28 14.55
CA PHE A 339 -16.31 4.32 14.43
C PHE A 339 -15.74 5.60 15.05
N ASP A 340 -14.87 5.43 16.03
CA ASP A 340 -14.13 6.55 16.60
C ASP A 340 -12.95 6.92 15.70
N LEU A 341 -13.05 8.07 15.04
CA LEU A 341 -12.11 8.54 14.04
C LEU A 341 -10.92 9.33 14.63
N ARG A 342 -10.81 9.45 15.96
CA ARG A 342 -9.70 10.14 16.60
C ARG A 342 -8.40 9.31 16.47
N PRO A 343 -7.23 9.92 16.22
CA PRO A 343 -5.96 9.20 15.97
C PRO A 343 -5.60 8.18 17.06
N TYR A 344 -5.81 8.50 18.32
CA TYR A 344 -5.57 7.58 19.43
C TYR A 344 -6.44 6.31 19.32
N SER A 345 -7.72 6.48 19.05
CA SER A 345 -8.67 5.36 18.90
C SER A 345 -8.38 4.50 17.68
N ILE A 346 -7.98 5.12 16.56
CA ILE A 346 -7.54 4.42 15.37
C ILE A 346 -6.34 3.51 15.67
N ILE A 347 -5.30 4.07 16.30
CA ILE A 347 -4.07 3.34 16.65
C ILE A 347 -4.39 2.16 17.57
N LYS A 348 -5.26 2.36 18.57
CA LYS A 348 -5.67 1.34 19.53
C LYS A 348 -6.51 0.24 18.86
N THR A 349 -7.50 0.61 18.05
CA THR A 349 -8.41 -0.34 17.37
C THR A 349 -7.66 -1.25 16.40
N LEU A 350 -6.75 -0.68 15.60
CA LEU A 350 -5.98 -1.44 14.62
C LEU A 350 -4.67 -2.02 15.18
N GLY A 351 -4.29 -1.68 16.42
CA GLY A 351 -3.05 -2.18 17.04
C GLY A 351 -1.78 -1.76 16.30
N LEU A 352 -1.70 -0.50 15.86
CA LEU A 352 -0.69 -0.03 14.92
C LEU A 352 0.72 0.21 15.51
N ARG A 353 0.93 0.00 16.81
CA ARG A 353 2.23 0.16 17.47
C ARG A 353 3.07 -1.13 17.44
N GLN A 354 2.98 -1.90 16.36
CA GLN A 354 3.67 -3.17 16.17
C GLN A 354 4.49 -3.14 14.88
N PRO A 355 5.57 -3.95 14.77
CA PRO A 355 6.40 -4.05 13.57
C PRO A 355 5.69 -4.87 12.47
N ILE A 356 4.70 -4.27 11.81
CA ILE A 356 3.86 -4.89 10.79
C ILE A 356 4.01 -4.23 9.41
N TYR A 357 4.83 -3.20 9.30
CA TYR A 357 4.83 -2.26 8.19
C TYR A 357 5.65 -2.73 6.97
N LYS A 358 6.80 -3.37 7.17
CA LYS A 358 7.60 -3.90 6.05
C LYS A 358 6.78 -4.79 5.12
N LYS A 359 5.85 -5.58 5.66
CA LYS A 359 4.97 -6.45 4.86
C LYS A 359 4.02 -5.66 3.95
N THR A 360 3.74 -4.39 4.26
CA THR A 360 2.85 -3.55 3.44
C THR A 360 3.55 -2.95 2.24
N ALA A 361 4.87 -2.81 2.28
CA ALA A 361 5.66 -2.06 1.31
C ALA A 361 5.61 -2.59 -0.12
N SER A 362 5.11 -3.81 -0.35
CA SER A 362 4.95 -4.41 -1.69
C SER A 362 3.60 -5.10 -1.82
N TYR A 363 3.08 -5.14 -3.05
CA TYR A 363 1.82 -5.83 -3.43
C TYR A 363 0.57 -5.25 -2.77
N GLY A 364 0.56 -3.94 -2.49
CA GLY A 364 -0.55 -3.18 -1.94
C GLY A 364 -0.68 -3.25 -0.43
N HIS A 365 -1.20 -2.18 0.15
CA HIS A 365 -1.48 -2.07 1.58
C HIS A 365 -2.84 -2.65 1.95
N PHE A 366 -3.73 -2.88 0.96
CA PHE A 366 -5.10 -3.33 1.14
C PHE A 366 -5.38 -4.66 0.44
N GLY A 367 -6.43 -5.37 0.89
CA GLY A 367 -6.88 -6.62 0.31
C GLY A 367 -6.17 -7.88 0.83
N ARG A 368 -5.30 -7.80 1.83
CA ARG A 368 -4.60 -8.95 2.41
C ARG A 368 -5.05 -9.20 3.85
N CYS A 369 -5.66 -10.35 4.10
CA CYS A 369 -6.28 -10.71 5.38
C CYS A 369 -5.32 -10.73 6.59
N CYS A 370 -4.00 -10.69 6.38
CA CYS A 370 -3.02 -10.64 7.46
C CYS A 370 -2.94 -9.28 8.17
N PHE A 371 -3.56 -8.23 7.64
CA PHE A 371 -3.52 -6.90 8.21
C PHE A 371 -4.75 -6.59 9.07
N PRO A 372 -4.59 -5.86 10.20
CA PRO A 372 -5.69 -5.60 11.13
C PRO A 372 -6.83 -4.77 10.51
N TRP A 373 -6.55 -3.89 9.55
CA TRP A 373 -7.57 -3.10 8.84
C TRP A 373 -8.38 -3.88 7.79
N GLU A 374 -8.06 -5.14 7.57
CA GLU A 374 -8.85 -6.04 6.71
C GLU A 374 -9.88 -6.88 7.48
N LYS A 375 -9.98 -6.72 8.80
CA LYS A 375 -11.00 -7.40 9.62
C LYS A 375 -12.40 -6.88 9.30
N THR A 376 -13.38 -7.77 9.43
CA THR A 376 -14.82 -7.48 9.23
C THR A 376 -15.61 -7.71 10.51
N ASP A 377 -15.01 -7.39 11.65
CA ASP A 377 -15.54 -7.62 12.99
C ASP A 377 -16.63 -6.63 13.44
N LYS A 378 -16.93 -5.60 12.62
CA LYS A 378 -18.02 -4.66 12.82
C LYS A 378 -19.30 -5.01 12.03
N VAL A 379 -19.26 -6.07 11.23
CA VAL A 379 -20.37 -6.44 10.34
C VAL A 379 -21.68 -6.65 11.10
N ASP A 380 -21.67 -7.38 12.22
CA ASP A 380 -22.90 -7.67 12.97
C ASP A 380 -23.44 -6.42 13.67
N ASP A 381 -22.58 -5.52 14.14
CA ASP A 381 -22.97 -4.23 14.69
C ASP A 381 -23.65 -3.33 13.63
N LEU A 382 -23.20 -3.42 12.37
CA LEU A 382 -23.71 -2.61 11.27
C LEU A 382 -25.01 -3.15 10.67
N LYS A 383 -25.26 -4.45 10.71
CA LYS A 383 -26.48 -5.07 10.19
C LYS A 383 -27.77 -4.55 10.84
N LYS A 384 -27.69 -3.95 12.05
CA LYS A 384 -28.87 -3.33 12.69
C LYS A 384 -29.44 -2.13 11.93
N TYR A 385 -28.73 -1.62 10.94
CA TYR A 385 -29.16 -0.50 10.09
C TYR A 385 -29.78 -0.95 8.75
N LEU A 386 -29.79 -2.27 8.47
CA LEU A 386 -30.50 -2.86 7.33
C LEU A 386 -31.98 -3.05 7.63
#